data_3d288fc7e10c8a5581605311474d4879
#
_entry.id   3d288fc7e10c8a5581605311474d4879
#
_cell.length_a   1.000
_cell.length_b   1.000
_cell.length_c   1.000
_cell.angle_alpha   90.00
_cell.angle_beta   90.00
_cell.angle_gamma   90.00
#
_symmetry.space_group_name_H-M   'P 1'
#
loop_
_entity.id
_entity.type
_entity.pdbx_description
1 polymer ?
#
loop_
_entity_poly.entity_id
_entity_poly.type
_entity_poly.pdbx_seq_one_letter_code
_entity_poly.pdbx_strand_id
1 'polypeptide(L)'
;MKNDFRHYCLVSLFSLDEIATVKLVDNDLSDKQVLRAEQLLKNTKDNFNTILIILAENSLNWSVERIGKAEKTSLILGISELMLNLTPFKVIVAEWTKLTDKHASSDGAKFVNAILDNVSKKL
;
A
#
# COMPACT_ATOMS: atom_id res chain seq x y z
N MET A 1 3.29 3.55 -20.07
CA MET A 1 4.17 3.27 -18.93
C MET A 1 3.73 1.98 -18.26
N LYS A 2 4.65 1.08 -18.04
CA LYS A 2 4.33 -0.19 -17.40
C LYS A 2 4.01 0.01 -15.92
N ASN A 3 2.97 -0.66 -15.45
CA ASN A 3 2.67 -0.72 -14.03
C ASN A 3 3.73 -1.58 -13.33
N ASP A 4 4.08 -1.22 -12.12
CA ASP A 4 5.05 -1.99 -11.35
C ASP A 4 4.34 -2.94 -10.37
N PHE A 5 5.11 -3.59 -9.50
CA PHE A 5 4.56 -4.54 -8.54
C PHE A 5 3.55 -3.90 -7.59
N ARG A 6 3.68 -2.61 -7.31
CA ARG A 6 2.76 -1.90 -6.41
C ARG A 6 1.35 -1.84 -7.00
N HIS A 7 1.26 -1.49 -8.27
CA HIS A 7 -0.02 -1.46 -8.97
C HIS A 7 -0.67 -2.84 -8.96
N TYR A 8 0.10 -3.87 -9.23
CA TYR A 8 -0.39 -5.24 -9.20
C TYR A 8 -0.95 -5.61 -7.82
N CYS A 9 -0.20 -5.30 -6.75
CA CYS A 9 -0.62 -5.60 -5.39
C CYS A 9 -1.88 -4.82 -5.01
N LEU A 10 -1.96 -3.54 -5.42
CA LEU A 10 -3.14 -2.71 -5.15
C LEU A 10 -4.40 -3.32 -5.77
N VAL A 11 -4.32 -3.69 -7.04
CA VAL A 11 -5.46 -4.27 -7.74
C VAL A 11 -5.84 -5.62 -7.15
N SER A 12 -4.86 -6.46 -6.86
CA SER A 12 -5.09 -7.79 -6.29
C SER A 12 -5.78 -7.72 -4.93
N LEU A 13 -5.27 -6.88 -4.04
CA LEU A 13 -5.82 -6.76 -2.69
C LEU A 13 -7.18 -6.06 -2.70
N PHE A 14 -7.31 -5.03 -3.52
CA PHE A 14 -8.56 -4.28 -3.66
C PHE A 14 -9.71 -5.19 -4.13
N SER A 15 -9.42 -6.08 -5.09
CA SER A 15 -10.44 -6.95 -5.68
C SER A 15 -10.92 -8.05 -4.74
N LEU A 16 -10.07 -8.48 -3.81
CA LEU A 16 -10.38 -9.65 -2.97
C LEU A 16 -11.00 -9.30 -1.62
N ASP A 17 -10.93 -8.06 -1.19
CA ASP A 17 -11.38 -7.61 0.12
C ASP A 17 -10.68 -8.27 1.31
N GLU A 18 -9.89 -9.29 1.07
CA GLU A 18 -9.12 -9.99 2.11
C GLU A 18 -7.82 -10.50 1.53
N ILE A 19 -6.86 -10.78 2.42
CA ILE A 19 -5.50 -11.11 2.01
C ILE A 19 -5.26 -12.61 1.90
N ALA A 20 -6.22 -13.42 2.31
CA ALA A 20 -6.01 -14.85 2.56
C ALA A 20 -5.51 -15.65 1.36
N THR A 21 -5.86 -15.28 0.14
CA THR A 21 -5.56 -16.09 -1.05
C THR A 21 -5.12 -15.27 -2.25
N VAL A 22 -4.25 -14.30 -2.05
CA VAL A 22 -3.73 -13.53 -3.18
C VAL A 22 -2.72 -14.39 -3.94
N LYS A 23 -2.99 -14.63 -5.20
CA LYS A 23 -2.09 -15.35 -6.10
C LYS A 23 -1.66 -14.44 -7.23
N LEU A 24 -0.39 -14.54 -7.61
CA LEU A 24 0.11 -13.88 -8.79
C LEU A 24 -0.33 -14.68 -10.01
N VAL A 25 -1.21 -14.08 -10.80
CA VAL A 25 -1.66 -14.66 -12.06
C VAL A 25 -1.03 -13.89 -13.22
N ASP A 26 -1.37 -14.21 -14.45
CA ASP A 26 -0.82 -13.56 -15.63
C ASP A 26 -0.67 -12.06 -15.47
N ASN A 27 0.53 -11.57 -15.73
CA ASN A 27 0.85 -10.15 -15.58
C ASN A 27 2.04 -9.79 -16.47
N ASP A 28 2.33 -8.51 -16.59
CA ASP A 28 3.43 -7.98 -17.39
C ASP A 28 4.70 -7.76 -16.57
N LEU A 29 4.74 -8.26 -15.36
CA LEU A 29 5.85 -7.99 -14.45
C LEU A 29 7.07 -8.84 -14.81
N SER A 30 8.25 -8.24 -14.66
CA SER A 30 9.50 -8.98 -14.75
C SER A 30 9.63 -9.91 -13.55
N ASP A 31 10.57 -10.85 -13.60
CA ASP A 31 10.80 -11.77 -12.48
C ASP A 31 11.14 -11.02 -11.19
N LYS A 32 11.91 -9.93 -11.28
CA LYS A 32 12.21 -9.09 -10.11
C LYS A 32 10.96 -8.43 -9.54
N GLN A 33 10.08 -7.96 -10.40
CA GLN A 33 8.83 -7.33 -9.98
C GLN A 33 7.88 -8.35 -9.35
N VAL A 34 7.80 -9.56 -9.91
CA VAL A 34 7.02 -10.64 -9.33
C VAL A 34 7.51 -10.95 -7.91
N LEU A 35 8.82 -11.06 -7.74
CA LEU A 35 9.40 -11.32 -6.42
C LEU A 35 9.06 -10.21 -5.42
N ARG A 36 9.15 -8.96 -5.86
CA ARG A 36 8.79 -7.82 -5.01
C ARG A 36 7.31 -7.84 -4.63
N ALA A 37 6.44 -8.20 -5.58
CA ALA A 37 5.01 -8.32 -5.32
C ALA A 37 4.74 -9.41 -4.28
N GLU A 38 5.37 -10.57 -4.42
CA GLU A 38 5.20 -11.67 -3.47
C GLU A 38 5.67 -11.29 -2.06
N GLN A 39 6.82 -10.63 -1.97
CA GLN A 39 7.36 -10.17 -0.69
C GLN A 39 6.40 -9.20 0.00
N LEU A 40 5.87 -8.25 -0.78
CA LEU A 40 4.94 -7.25 -0.24
C LEU A 40 3.64 -7.89 0.23
N LEU A 41 3.04 -8.74 -0.58
CA LEU A 41 1.79 -9.40 -0.23
C LEU A 41 1.96 -10.32 0.99
N LYS A 42 3.07 -11.06 1.05
CA LYS A 42 3.36 -11.92 2.19
C LYS A 42 3.54 -11.11 3.47
N ASN A 43 4.31 -10.03 3.41
CA ASN A 43 4.51 -9.18 4.58
C ASN A 43 3.20 -8.56 5.05
N THR A 44 2.37 -8.14 4.12
CA THR A 44 1.06 -7.57 4.43
C THR A 44 0.17 -8.59 5.14
N LYS A 45 0.15 -9.82 4.66
CA LYS A 45 -0.62 -10.89 5.28
C LYS A 45 -0.08 -11.22 6.68
N ASP A 46 1.22 -11.41 6.79
CA ASP A 46 1.85 -11.84 8.04
C ASP A 46 1.74 -10.79 9.14
N ASN A 47 1.66 -9.51 8.78
CA ASN A 47 1.65 -8.39 9.73
C ASN A 47 0.37 -7.56 9.66
N PHE A 48 -0.72 -8.14 9.17
CA PHE A 48 -1.94 -7.39 8.89
C PHE A 48 -2.46 -6.63 10.11
N ASN A 49 -2.56 -7.29 11.26
CA ASN A 49 -3.06 -6.65 12.47
C ASN A 49 -2.15 -5.51 12.92
N THR A 50 -0.84 -5.71 12.86
CA THR A 50 0.14 -4.67 13.19
C THR A 50 -0.01 -3.46 12.26
N ILE A 51 -0.19 -3.73 10.97
CA ILE A 51 -0.39 -2.67 9.97
C ILE A 51 -1.65 -1.87 10.29
N LEU A 52 -2.75 -2.53 10.64
CA LEU A 52 -3.99 -1.84 10.98
C LEU A 52 -3.83 -0.98 12.24
N ILE A 53 -3.07 -1.44 13.22
CA ILE A 53 -2.78 -0.66 14.42
C ILE A 53 -1.97 0.59 14.07
N ILE A 54 -0.93 0.43 13.26
CA ILE A 54 -0.10 1.54 12.80
C ILE A 54 -0.96 2.57 12.05
N LEU A 55 -1.83 2.10 11.16
CA LEU A 55 -2.72 2.97 10.41
C LEU A 55 -3.64 3.75 11.34
N ALA A 56 -4.26 3.07 12.30
CA ALA A 56 -5.17 3.71 13.26
C ALA A 56 -4.45 4.78 14.07
N GLU A 57 -3.23 4.51 14.54
CA GLU A 57 -2.46 5.44 15.35
C GLU A 57 -2.06 6.70 14.56
N ASN A 58 -1.90 6.59 13.26
CA ASN A 58 -1.45 7.69 12.41
C ASN A 58 -2.59 8.40 11.67
N SER A 59 -3.83 7.99 11.90
CA SER A 59 -4.99 8.59 11.25
C SER A 59 -5.96 9.22 12.25
N LEU A 60 -5.48 9.64 13.43
CA LEU A 60 -6.31 10.18 14.50
C LEU A 60 -7.06 11.45 14.11
N ASN A 61 -6.51 12.24 13.21
CA ASN A 61 -7.13 13.48 12.75
C ASN A 61 -8.03 13.27 11.53
N TRP A 62 -8.25 12.02 11.16
CA TRP A 62 -9.02 11.68 9.96
C TRP A 62 -10.11 10.69 10.34
N SER A 63 -11.26 10.82 9.70
CA SER A 63 -12.34 9.85 9.91
C SER A 63 -12.04 8.59 9.10
N VAL A 64 -11.69 7.50 9.79
CA VAL A 64 -11.40 6.20 9.15
C VAL A 64 -12.61 5.72 8.35
N GLU A 65 -13.81 6.05 8.78
CA GLU A 65 -15.05 5.68 8.10
C GLU A 65 -15.21 6.36 6.74
N ARG A 66 -14.52 7.49 6.54
CA ARG A 66 -14.55 8.24 5.29
C ARG A 66 -13.43 7.87 4.35
N ILE A 67 -12.54 6.99 4.79
CA ILE A 67 -11.43 6.54 3.94
C ILE A 67 -11.99 5.59 2.90
N GLY A 68 -11.80 5.91 1.63
CA GLY A 68 -12.23 5.05 0.54
C GLY A 68 -11.43 3.75 0.51
N LYS A 69 -11.98 2.75 -0.15
CA LYS A 69 -11.35 1.43 -0.24
C LYS A 69 -9.97 1.49 -0.91
N ALA A 70 -9.83 2.28 -1.98
CA ALA A 70 -8.55 2.43 -2.68
C ALA A 70 -7.49 3.08 -1.79
N GLU A 71 -7.87 4.14 -1.06
CA GLU A 71 -6.97 4.82 -0.14
C GLU A 71 -6.55 3.89 0.99
N LYS A 72 -7.49 3.17 1.58
CA LYS A 72 -7.21 2.24 2.66
C LYS A 72 -6.26 1.12 2.20
N THR A 73 -6.51 0.56 1.03
CA THR A 73 -5.66 -0.49 0.46
C THR A 73 -4.25 0.04 0.19
N SER A 74 -4.15 1.26 -0.36
CA SER A 74 -2.85 1.90 -0.60
C SER A 74 -2.09 2.13 0.71
N LEU A 75 -2.80 2.54 1.77
CA LEU A 75 -2.19 2.75 3.08
C LEU A 75 -1.70 1.43 3.68
N ILE A 76 -2.49 0.39 3.61
CA ILE A 76 -2.10 -0.93 4.13
C ILE A 76 -0.83 -1.42 3.42
N LEU A 77 -0.83 -1.38 2.09
CA LEU A 77 0.32 -1.83 1.31
C LEU A 77 1.52 -0.91 1.47
N GLY A 78 1.29 0.40 1.54
CA GLY A 78 2.37 1.36 1.74
C GLY A 78 3.06 1.19 3.08
N ILE A 79 2.29 1.00 4.15
CA ILE A 79 2.84 0.71 5.48
C ILE A 79 3.65 -0.59 5.46
N SER A 80 3.10 -1.62 4.82
CA SER A 80 3.78 -2.90 4.66
C SER A 80 5.13 -2.73 3.95
N GLU A 81 5.16 -1.94 2.88
CA GLU A 81 6.40 -1.70 2.15
C GLU A 81 7.42 -0.92 2.99
N LEU A 82 6.96 0.06 3.76
CA LEU A 82 7.84 0.77 4.70
C LEU A 82 8.46 -0.19 5.71
N MET A 83 7.70 -1.15 6.20
CA MET A 83 8.20 -2.15 7.15
C MET A 83 9.29 -3.04 6.54
N LEU A 84 9.18 -3.36 5.26
CA LEU A 84 10.19 -4.17 4.57
C LEU A 84 11.52 -3.46 4.44
N ASN A 85 11.51 -2.14 4.39
CA ASN A 85 12.72 -1.32 4.32
C ASN A 85 13.69 -1.70 3.19
N LEU A 86 13.13 -2.08 2.04
CA LEU A 86 13.91 -2.47 0.86
C LEU A 86 14.08 -1.32 -0.15
N THR A 87 13.35 -0.23 0.05
CA THR A 87 13.35 0.94 -0.82
C THR A 87 13.39 2.19 0.05
N PRO A 88 14.05 3.28 -0.37
CA PRO A 88 14.03 4.53 0.39
C PRO A 88 12.59 5.00 0.65
N PHE A 89 12.32 5.45 1.88
CA PHE A 89 10.95 5.80 2.27
C PHE A 89 10.33 6.89 1.40
N LYS A 90 11.13 7.85 0.93
CA LYS A 90 10.62 8.92 0.06
C LYS A 90 10.07 8.37 -1.26
N VAL A 91 10.70 7.35 -1.79
CA VAL A 91 10.23 6.67 -3.01
C VAL A 91 8.93 5.94 -2.72
N ILE A 92 8.87 5.22 -1.60
CA ILE A 92 7.68 4.47 -1.21
C ILE A 92 6.47 5.40 -1.07
N VAL A 93 6.64 6.49 -0.33
CA VAL A 93 5.56 7.47 -0.12
C VAL A 93 5.11 8.06 -1.45
N ALA A 94 6.06 8.47 -2.29
CA ALA A 94 5.75 9.08 -3.59
C ALA A 94 5.00 8.12 -4.52
N GLU A 95 5.41 6.87 -4.57
CA GLU A 95 4.79 5.89 -5.47
C GLU A 95 3.36 5.55 -5.05
N TRP A 96 3.11 5.34 -3.75
CA TRP A 96 1.75 5.07 -3.28
C TRP A 96 0.84 6.29 -3.42
N THR A 97 1.39 7.48 -3.25
CA THR A 97 0.65 8.73 -3.48
C THR A 97 0.22 8.85 -4.95
N LYS A 98 1.11 8.54 -5.89
CA LYS A 98 0.79 8.56 -7.32
C LYS A 98 -0.30 7.55 -7.66
N LEU A 99 -0.21 6.34 -7.12
CA LEU A 99 -1.23 5.32 -7.38
C LEU A 99 -2.59 5.73 -6.85
N THR A 100 -2.63 6.34 -5.68
CA THR A 100 -3.88 6.84 -5.11
C THR A 100 -4.47 7.96 -5.95
N ASP A 101 -3.63 8.88 -6.43
CA ASP A 101 -4.08 9.97 -7.30
C ASP A 101 -4.68 9.42 -8.58
N LYS A 102 -4.08 8.38 -9.13
CA LYS A 102 -4.54 7.75 -10.37
C LYS A 102 -5.84 6.96 -10.18
N HIS A 103 -5.97 6.24 -9.08
CA HIS A 103 -7.06 5.29 -8.89
C HIS A 103 -8.17 5.74 -7.96
N ALA A 104 -8.00 6.84 -7.26
CA ALA A 104 -9.01 7.36 -6.35
C ALA A 104 -9.25 8.85 -6.60
N SER A 105 -8.47 9.72 -5.94
CA SER A 105 -8.66 11.16 -6.05
C SER A 105 -7.41 11.91 -5.61
N SER A 106 -7.32 13.19 -5.99
CA SER A 106 -6.22 14.03 -5.50
C SER A 106 -6.32 14.28 -4.00
N ASP A 107 -7.52 14.36 -3.45
CA ASP A 107 -7.71 14.49 -2.00
C ASP A 107 -7.28 13.22 -1.28
N GLY A 108 -7.62 12.06 -1.83
CA GLY A 108 -7.16 10.77 -1.31
C GLY A 108 -5.65 10.66 -1.36
N ALA A 109 -5.02 11.14 -2.42
CA ALA A 109 -3.56 11.13 -2.56
C ALA A 109 -2.89 11.98 -1.48
N LYS A 110 -3.43 13.16 -1.18
CA LYS A 110 -2.91 14.02 -0.12
C LYS A 110 -2.99 13.33 1.24
N PHE A 111 -4.09 12.66 1.49
CA PHE A 111 -4.33 11.91 2.70
C PHE A 111 -3.32 10.75 2.85
N VAL A 112 -3.15 9.96 1.80
CA VAL A 112 -2.20 8.85 1.79
C VAL A 112 -0.77 9.37 2.00
N ASN A 113 -0.40 10.45 1.32
CA ASN A 113 0.92 11.03 1.46
C ASN A 113 1.19 11.46 2.91
N ALA A 114 0.23 12.14 3.54
CA ALA A 114 0.38 12.62 4.91
C ALA A 114 0.55 11.48 5.91
N ILE A 115 -0.27 10.43 5.80
CA ILE A 115 -0.21 9.30 6.71
C ILE A 115 1.08 8.50 6.52
N LEU A 116 1.44 8.18 5.29
CA LEU A 116 2.66 7.41 5.04
C LEU A 116 3.91 8.18 5.45
N ASP A 117 3.93 9.51 5.26
CA ASP A 117 5.03 10.33 5.71
C ASP A 117 5.18 10.25 7.24
N ASN A 118 4.07 10.36 7.97
CA ASN A 118 4.09 10.24 9.43
C ASN A 118 4.56 8.86 9.88
N VAL A 119 4.08 7.81 9.23
CA VAL A 119 4.50 6.43 9.56
C VAL A 119 5.99 6.27 9.33
N SER A 120 6.51 6.78 8.22
CA SER A 120 7.93 6.65 7.87
C SER A 120 8.86 7.27 8.91
N LYS A 121 8.40 8.30 9.60
CA LYS A 121 9.19 8.98 10.63
C LYS A 121 9.27 8.19 11.94
N LYS A 122 8.40 7.20 12.12
CA LYS A 122 8.28 6.43 13.36
C LYS A 122 8.82 5.01 13.25
N LEU A 123 9.11 4.56 12.03
CA LEU A 123 9.64 3.22 11.81
C LEU A 123 11.16 3.16 11.81
#